data_e7646695e1118a3b1a11a234d2b84838
#
_entry.id   e7646695e1118a3b1a11a234d2b84838
#
_cell.length_a   1.000
_cell.length_b   1.000
_cell.length_c   1.000
_cell.angle_alpha   90.00
_cell.angle_beta   90.00
_cell.angle_gamma   90.00
#
_symmetry.space_group_name_H-M   'P 1'
#
loop_
_entity.id
_entity.type
_entity.pdbx_description
1 polymer ?
#
loop_
_entity_poly.entity_id
_entity_poly.type
_entity_poly.pdbx_seq_one_letter_code
_entity_poly.pdbx_strand_id
1 'polypeptide(L)'
;LDVNTDKISFAEDEQSKLPCYTFQCARYTVSVTKQGGYIKSILYSGNVNEAYITEDNATSLAKEYLKSIGYDNMEATYRVTANNICTICFAYCENNVYYYSDLIKCAISLEDGSIAGLDATTYLTNHTDRSNFSTKLSQKQCTALVSKYLTINSVKKCVIPKPSGTEVQCYEFACTSKETGEDALIYINVQNGREEEIKLMLYTDNGTLVK
;
A
#
# COMPACT_ATOMS: atom_id res chain seq x y z
N LEU A 1 -19.21 -5.10 0.90
CA LEU A 1 -20.28 -4.20 1.35
C LEU A 1 -21.58 -4.99 1.36
N ASP A 2 -22.17 -5.18 2.52
CA ASP A 2 -23.50 -5.81 2.63
C ASP A 2 -24.56 -4.70 2.46
N VAL A 3 -24.90 -4.39 1.20
CA VAL A 3 -25.84 -3.33 0.85
C VAL A 3 -27.00 -3.89 0.02
N ASN A 4 -28.21 -3.39 0.32
CA ASN A 4 -29.37 -3.73 -0.48
C ASN A 4 -29.21 -3.17 -1.90
N THR A 5 -29.18 -4.03 -2.91
CA THR A 5 -28.98 -3.69 -4.32
C THR A 5 -30.06 -2.75 -4.88
N ASP A 6 -31.28 -2.78 -4.33
CA ASP A 6 -32.39 -1.90 -4.75
C ASP A 6 -32.14 -0.42 -4.42
N LYS A 7 -31.13 -0.13 -3.55
CA LYS A 7 -30.74 1.22 -3.14
C LYS A 7 -29.50 1.74 -3.84
N ILE A 8 -28.96 0.99 -4.81
CA ILE A 8 -27.81 1.43 -5.59
C ILE A 8 -28.29 2.35 -6.70
N SER A 9 -27.73 3.56 -6.76
CA SER A 9 -27.99 4.52 -7.83
C SER A 9 -26.73 4.79 -8.63
N PHE A 10 -26.88 4.89 -9.96
CA PHE A 10 -25.82 5.35 -10.83
C PHE A 10 -25.61 6.85 -10.61
N ALA A 11 -24.35 7.25 -10.39
CA ALA A 11 -24.00 8.65 -10.12
C ALA A 11 -23.27 9.28 -11.31
N GLU A 12 -22.28 8.61 -11.88
CA GLU A 12 -21.39 9.23 -12.88
C GLU A 12 -20.76 8.20 -13.83
N ASP A 13 -20.52 8.64 -15.08
CA ASP A 13 -19.69 7.98 -16.09
C ASP A 13 -18.40 8.76 -16.25
N GLU A 14 -17.33 8.37 -15.52
CA GLU A 14 -16.03 9.03 -15.57
C GLU A 14 -15.28 8.64 -16.84
N GLN A 15 -14.89 9.66 -17.62
CA GLN A 15 -14.04 9.54 -18.81
C GLN A 15 -12.63 10.04 -18.48
N SER A 16 -11.81 9.16 -17.93
CA SER A 16 -10.42 9.45 -17.53
C SER A 16 -9.46 8.44 -18.17
N LYS A 17 -8.17 8.48 -17.80
CA LYS A 17 -7.20 7.44 -18.19
C LYS A 17 -7.60 6.05 -17.69
N LEU A 18 -8.38 5.98 -16.63
CA LEU A 18 -8.99 4.75 -16.10
C LEU A 18 -10.50 4.94 -16.03
N PRO A 19 -11.23 4.74 -17.14
CA PRO A 19 -12.68 4.99 -17.21
C PRO A 19 -13.46 4.13 -16.24
N CYS A 20 -14.39 4.74 -15.50
CA CYS A 20 -15.16 4.07 -14.45
C CYS A 20 -16.63 4.42 -14.51
N TYR A 21 -17.45 3.53 -13.94
CA TYR A 21 -18.80 3.84 -13.50
C TYR A 21 -18.77 4.10 -11.99
N THR A 22 -19.41 5.16 -11.54
CA THR A 22 -19.53 5.50 -10.13
C THR A 22 -20.98 5.33 -9.67
N PHE A 23 -21.12 4.66 -8.54
CA PHE A 23 -22.40 4.34 -7.93
C PHE A 23 -22.46 4.90 -6.51
N GLN A 24 -23.66 5.25 -6.09
CA GLN A 24 -23.94 5.60 -4.70
C GLN A 24 -24.89 4.58 -4.07
N CYS A 25 -24.58 4.20 -2.83
CA CYS A 25 -25.42 3.36 -2.02
C CYS A 25 -25.30 3.77 -0.55
N ALA A 26 -26.37 4.29 0.03
CA ALA A 26 -26.41 4.82 1.38
C ALA A 26 -25.27 5.85 1.61
N ARG A 27 -24.29 5.51 2.47
CA ARG A 27 -23.14 6.36 2.78
C ARG A 27 -21.89 6.02 1.96
N TYR A 28 -22.00 5.13 0.96
CA TYR A 28 -20.89 4.72 0.13
C TYR A 28 -20.97 5.32 -1.26
N THR A 29 -19.80 5.75 -1.76
CA THR A 29 -19.58 6.02 -3.18
C THR A 29 -18.56 5.00 -3.68
N VAL A 30 -18.90 4.24 -4.73
CA VAL A 30 -18.06 3.16 -5.26
C VAL A 30 -17.82 3.39 -6.74
N SER A 31 -16.53 3.41 -7.14
CA SER A 31 -16.16 3.48 -8.55
C SER A 31 -15.64 2.12 -9.03
N VAL A 32 -16.17 1.67 -10.17
CA VAL A 32 -15.83 0.38 -10.79
C VAL A 32 -15.31 0.63 -12.20
N THR A 33 -14.18 0.02 -12.56
CA THR A 33 -13.58 0.19 -13.89
C THR A 33 -14.50 -0.37 -14.98
N LYS A 34 -14.61 0.33 -16.11
CA LYS A 34 -15.38 -0.15 -17.27
C LYS A 34 -14.75 -1.39 -17.88
N GLN A 35 -13.44 -1.49 -17.87
CA GLN A 35 -12.71 -2.67 -18.31
C GLN A 35 -12.37 -3.54 -17.11
N GLY A 36 -12.77 -4.79 -17.13
CA GLY A 36 -12.49 -5.78 -16.10
C GLY A 36 -13.40 -5.76 -14.88
N GLY A 37 -14.16 -4.67 -14.64
CA GLY A 37 -15.10 -4.58 -13.51
C GLY A 37 -14.45 -4.53 -12.14
N TYR A 38 -13.21 -4.03 -12.04
CA TYR A 38 -12.49 -3.91 -10.76
C TYR A 38 -13.02 -2.75 -9.94
N ILE A 39 -13.11 -2.93 -8.63
CA ILE A 39 -13.43 -1.83 -7.70
C ILE A 39 -12.20 -0.92 -7.60
N LYS A 40 -12.26 0.28 -8.22
CA LYS A 40 -11.19 1.27 -8.20
C LYS A 40 -11.13 1.99 -6.86
N SER A 41 -12.29 2.42 -6.35
CA SER A 41 -12.35 3.17 -5.09
C SER A 41 -13.65 2.94 -4.35
N ILE A 42 -13.56 3.06 -3.03
CA ILE A 42 -14.70 3.12 -2.11
C ILE A 42 -14.48 4.31 -1.19
N LEU A 43 -15.49 5.14 -1.04
CA LEU A 43 -15.52 6.25 -0.09
C LEU A 43 -16.72 6.09 0.83
N TYR A 44 -16.47 6.11 2.13
CA TYR A 44 -17.50 6.13 3.16
C TYR A 44 -17.65 7.54 3.71
N SER A 45 -18.87 8.05 3.77
CA SER A 45 -19.20 9.39 4.23
C SER A 45 -19.81 9.44 5.64
N GLY A 46 -19.78 8.33 6.37
CA GLY A 46 -20.25 8.26 7.76
C GLY A 46 -19.14 8.62 8.76
N ASN A 47 -19.55 8.69 10.04
CA ASN A 47 -18.62 8.84 11.16
C ASN A 47 -18.33 7.47 11.77
N VAL A 48 -17.12 7.31 12.33
CA VAL A 48 -16.69 6.20 13.15
C VAL A 48 -16.42 6.76 14.55
N ASN A 49 -17.26 6.41 15.52
CA ASN A 49 -17.27 7.12 16.80
C ASN A 49 -16.31 6.53 17.83
N GLU A 50 -16.15 5.21 17.82
CA GLU A 50 -15.34 4.48 18.80
C GLU A 50 -14.44 3.44 18.10
N ALA A 51 -13.44 2.93 18.82
CA ALA A 51 -12.54 1.90 18.34
C ALA A 51 -12.63 0.66 19.24
N TYR A 52 -13.14 -0.44 18.70
CA TYR A 52 -13.24 -1.74 19.37
C TYR A 52 -12.31 -2.79 18.74
N ILE A 53 -11.82 -2.52 17.52
CA ILE A 53 -10.99 -3.44 16.76
C ILE A 53 -9.54 -2.93 16.75
N THR A 54 -8.59 -3.82 16.98
CA THR A 54 -7.17 -3.49 16.92
C THR A 54 -6.71 -3.25 15.48
N GLU A 55 -5.65 -2.48 15.29
CA GLU A 55 -5.06 -2.24 13.98
C GLU A 55 -4.56 -3.52 13.30
N ASP A 56 -4.12 -4.53 14.08
CA ASP A 56 -3.70 -5.82 13.53
C ASP A 56 -4.89 -6.60 12.99
N ASN A 57 -6.02 -6.58 13.69
CA ASN A 57 -7.26 -7.16 13.19
C ASN A 57 -7.77 -6.42 11.96
N ALA A 58 -7.73 -5.08 11.97
CA ALA A 58 -8.09 -4.26 10.81
C ALA A 58 -7.21 -4.59 9.59
N THR A 59 -5.89 -4.81 9.79
CA THR A 59 -4.97 -5.20 8.72
C THR A 59 -5.34 -6.57 8.13
N SER A 60 -5.72 -7.53 8.98
CA SER A 60 -6.15 -8.87 8.54
C SER A 60 -7.45 -8.79 7.75
N LEU A 61 -8.45 -8.05 8.25
CA LEU A 61 -9.73 -7.83 7.57
C LEU A 61 -9.54 -7.16 6.20
N ALA A 62 -8.67 -6.14 6.13
CA ALA A 62 -8.37 -5.46 4.87
C ALA A 62 -7.74 -6.42 3.85
N LYS A 63 -6.79 -7.26 4.27
CA LYS A 63 -6.12 -8.24 3.40
C LYS A 63 -7.12 -9.28 2.86
N GLU A 64 -8.00 -9.81 3.72
CA GLU A 64 -9.06 -10.73 3.33
C GLU A 64 -10.05 -10.09 2.35
N TYR A 65 -10.42 -8.84 2.61
CA TYR A 65 -11.29 -8.09 1.72
C TYR A 65 -10.67 -7.89 0.34
N LEU A 66 -9.42 -7.41 0.27
CA LEU A 66 -8.72 -7.23 -1.00
C LEU A 66 -8.70 -8.51 -1.83
N LYS A 67 -8.38 -9.65 -1.19
CA LYS A 67 -8.41 -10.95 -1.84
C LYS A 67 -9.81 -11.30 -2.34
N SER A 68 -10.85 -11.03 -1.56
CA SER A 68 -12.25 -11.35 -1.92
C SER A 68 -12.76 -10.59 -3.15
N ILE A 69 -12.17 -9.44 -3.45
CA ILE A 69 -12.52 -8.58 -4.61
C ILE A 69 -11.51 -8.67 -5.76
N GLY A 70 -10.61 -9.68 -5.73
CA GLY A 70 -9.70 -10.01 -6.83
C GLY A 70 -8.36 -9.30 -6.81
N TYR A 71 -7.96 -8.68 -5.68
CA TYR A 71 -6.61 -8.16 -5.46
C TYR A 71 -5.80 -9.16 -4.66
N ASP A 72 -5.19 -10.12 -5.35
CA ASP A 72 -4.35 -11.14 -4.74
C ASP A 72 -2.93 -10.64 -4.48
N ASN A 73 -2.20 -11.39 -3.62
CA ASN A 73 -0.77 -11.16 -3.33
C ASN A 73 -0.46 -9.77 -2.75
N MET A 74 -1.41 -9.17 -2.03
CA MET A 74 -1.22 -7.88 -1.38
C MET A 74 -0.64 -8.05 0.03
N GLU A 75 0.51 -7.41 0.30
CA GLU A 75 1.19 -7.43 1.60
C GLU A 75 1.20 -6.04 2.23
N ALA A 76 0.82 -5.97 3.51
CA ALA A 76 0.79 -4.71 4.25
C ALA A 76 2.21 -4.13 4.42
N THR A 77 2.34 -2.83 4.23
CA THR A 77 3.62 -2.11 4.34
C THR A 77 3.63 -1.14 5.52
N TYR A 78 2.70 -0.23 5.60
CA TYR A 78 2.52 0.70 6.72
C TYR A 78 1.02 1.01 6.91
N ARG A 79 0.70 1.59 8.06
CA ARG A 79 -0.68 1.98 8.39
C ARG A 79 -0.70 3.29 9.16
N VAL A 80 -1.81 4.01 9.04
CA VAL A 80 -2.10 5.25 9.76
C VAL A 80 -3.52 5.17 10.27
N THR A 81 -3.72 5.51 11.55
CA THR A 81 -5.04 5.55 12.16
C THR A 81 -5.42 7.00 12.48
N ALA A 82 -6.56 7.42 11.99
CA ALA A 82 -7.14 8.73 12.29
C ALA A 82 -8.65 8.63 12.38
N ASN A 83 -9.26 9.30 13.34
CA ASN A 83 -10.72 9.32 13.55
C ASN A 83 -11.32 7.91 13.63
N ASN A 84 -10.66 6.99 14.33
CA ASN A 84 -11.03 5.58 14.48
C ASN A 84 -11.13 4.80 13.15
N ILE A 85 -10.45 5.27 12.11
CA ILE A 85 -10.30 4.58 10.82
C ILE A 85 -8.82 4.23 10.64
N CYS A 86 -8.52 2.94 10.49
CA CYS A 86 -7.19 2.45 10.19
C CYS A 86 -7.03 2.31 8.68
N THR A 87 -6.18 3.13 8.08
CA THR A 87 -5.82 3.07 6.66
C THR A 87 -4.52 2.30 6.51
N ILE A 88 -4.58 1.16 5.84
CA ILE A 88 -3.45 0.29 5.59
C ILE A 88 -3.02 0.42 4.13
N CYS A 89 -1.72 0.62 3.89
CA CYS A 89 -1.13 0.58 2.57
C CYS A 89 -0.61 -0.81 2.29
N PHE A 90 -1.05 -1.39 1.18
CA PHE A 90 -0.61 -2.68 0.68
C PHE A 90 0.22 -2.49 -0.58
N ALA A 91 1.28 -3.28 -0.72
CA ALA A 91 2.03 -3.43 -1.97
C ALA A 91 1.80 -4.83 -2.55
N TYR A 92 1.72 -4.92 -3.87
CA TYR A 92 1.77 -6.23 -4.53
C TYR A 92 3.09 -6.93 -4.19
N CYS A 93 3.01 -8.22 -3.84
CA CYS A 93 4.18 -9.00 -3.46
C CYS A 93 4.14 -10.36 -4.13
N GLU A 94 5.12 -10.62 -4.99
CA GLU A 94 5.27 -11.91 -5.67
C GLU A 94 6.69 -12.44 -5.48
N ASN A 95 6.83 -13.72 -5.16
CA ASN A 95 8.12 -14.38 -4.91
C ASN A 95 8.98 -13.64 -3.86
N ASN A 96 8.35 -13.07 -2.82
CA ASN A 96 8.98 -12.23 -1.79
C ASN A 96 9.62 -10.94 -2.33
N VAL A 97 9.14 -10.41 -3.45
CA VAL A 97 9.51 -9.11 -4.01
C VAL A 97 8.33 -8.17 -3.89
N TYR A 98 8.51 -7.03 -3.23
CA TYR A 98 7.50 -5.99 -3.05
C TYR A 98 7.56 -4.98 -4.20
N TYR A 99 6.44 -4.72 -4.85
CA TYR A 99 6.34 -3.78 -5.97
C TYR A 99 5.66 -2.49 -5.50
N TYR A 100 6.46 -1.47 -5.23
CA TYR A 100 5.96 -0.18 -4.71
C TYR A 100 5.32 0.73 -5.78
N SER A 101 5.30 0.30 -7.02
CA SER A 101 4.44 0.89 -8.06
C SER A 101 2.99 0.42 -7.98
N ASP A 102 2.74 -0.72 -7.32
CA ASP A 102 1.46 -1.42 -7.30
C ASP A 102 0.86 -1.36 -5.90
N LEU A 103 0.45 -0.14 -5.49
CA LEU A 103 -0.07 0.11 -4.16
C LEU A 103 -1.60 0.15 -4.15
N ILE A 104 -2.19 -0.40 -3.09
CA ILE A 104 -3.60 -0.24 -2.73
C ILE A 104 -3.68 0.28 -1.30
N LYS A 105 -4.52 1.28 -1.06
CA LYS A 105 -4.89 1.72 0.29
C LYS A 105 -6.26 1.18 0.64
N CYS A 106 -6.37 0.51 1.78
CA CYS A 106 -7.63 0.01 2.31
C CYS A 106 -7.85 0.57 3.72
N ALA A 107 -8.99 1.19 3.95
CA ALA A 107 -9.36 1.80 5.21
C ALA A 107 -10.45 0.99 5.89
N ILE A 108 -10.24 0.66 7.16
CA ILE A 108 -11.13 -0.13 8.00
C ILE A 108 -11.63 0.72 9.16
N SER A 109 -12.94 0.69 9.39
CA SER A 109 -13.56 1.21 10.60
C SER A 109 -13.13 0.37 11.80
N LEU A 110 -12.53 1.01 12.82
CA LEU A 110 -12.17 0.31 14.06
C LEU A 110 -13.37 0.08 14.97
N GLU A 111 -14.54 0.62 14.63
CA GLU A 111 -15.78 0.42 15.38
C GLU A 111 -16.36 -0.98 15.13
N ASP A 112 -16.42 -1.41 13.88
CA ASP A 112 -17.12 -2.63 13.47
C ASP A 112 -16.37 -3.50 12.44
N GLY A 113 -15.19 -3.08 11.97
CA GLY A 113 -14.42 -3.80 10.95
C GLY A 113 -14.92 -3.62 9.53
N SER A 114 -15.89 -2.75 9.31
CA SER A 114 -16.39 -2.47 7.96
C SER A 114 -15.40 -1.70 7.11
N ILE A 115 -15.53 -1.79 5.78
CA ILE A 115 -14.70 -1.06 4.85
C ILE A 115 -15.09 0.42 4.88
N ALA A 116 -14.19 1.29 5.32
CA ALA A 116 -14.37 2.73 5.31
C ALA A 116 -13.77 3.40 4.06
N GLY A 117 -12.90 2.70 3.34
CA GLY A 117 -12.32 3.23 2.10
C GLY A 117 -11.48 2.22 1.34
N LEU A 118 -11.34 2.47 0.04
CA LEU A 118 -10.43 1.77 -0.85
C LEU A 118 -9.91 2.74 -1.90
N ASP A 119 -8.63 2.69 -2.20
CA ASP A 119 -8.03 3.33 -3.37
C ASP A 119 -7.05 2.35 -4.03
N ALA A 120 -7.45 1.79 -5.16
CA ALA A 120 -6.67 0.87 -5.98
C ALA A 120 -6.15 1.53 -7.27
N THR A 121 -6.25 2.85 -7.38
CA THR A 121 -5.90 3.58 -8.61
C THR A 121 -4.46 3.31 -9.03
N THR A 122 -3.51 3.35 -8.08
CA THR A 122 -2.09 3.14 -8.35
C THR A 122 -1.83 1.72 -8.86
N TYR A 123 -2.42 0.71 -8.23
CA TYR A 123 -2.35 -0.67 -8.70
C TYR A 123 -2.91 -0.84 -10.10
N LEU A 124 -4.15 -0.40 -10.32
CA LEU A 124 -4.85 -0.55 -11.60
C LEU A 124 -4.17 0.19 -12.76
N THR A 125 -3.38 1.21 -12.47
CA THR A 125 -2.66 2.00 -13.48
C THR A 125 -1.29 1.43 -13.82
N ASN A 126 -0.61 0.79 -12.85
CA ASN A 126 0.80 0.43 -12.95
C ASN A 126 1.06 -1.07 -12.97
N HIS A 127 0.10 -1.89 -12.49
CA HIS A 127 0.30 -3.33 -12.40
C HIS A 127 0.42 -3.95 -13.79
N THR A 128 1.52 -4.64 -14.00
CA THR A 128 1.83 -5.38 -15.24
C THR A 128 2.63 -6.62 -14.91
N ASP A 129 2.64 -7.59 -15.81
CA ASP A 129 3.59 -8.70 -15.75
C ASP A 129 5.02 -8.17 -15.83
N ARG A 130 5.85 -8.53 -14.86
CA ARG A 130 7.24 -8.11 -14.79
C ARG A 130 8.18 -9.29 -14.93
N SER A 131 9.35 -9.02 -15.52
CA SER A 131 10.43 -10.01 -15.56
C SER A 131 10.91 -10.34 -14.15
N ASN A 132 11.47 -11.55 -13.99
CA ASN A 132 12.00 -12.01 -12.72
C ASN A 132 12.99 -11.01 -12.09
N PHE A 133 12.90 -10.87 -10.77
CA PHE A 133 13.86 -10.09 -9.99
C PHE A 133 15.26 -10.74 -10.14
N SER A 134 16.18 -10.02 -10.76
CA SER A 134 17.54 -10.47 -10.97
C SER A 134 18.53 -9.53 -10.29
N THR A 135 19.59 -10.10 -9.68
CA THR A 135 20.57 -9.33 -8.93
C THR A 135 21.97 -9.57 -9.47
N LYS A 136 22.76 -8.51 -9.65
CA LYS A 136 24.22 -8.61 -9.79
C LYS A 136 24.91 -8.63 -8.44
N LEU A 137 24.34 -7.89 -7.47
CA LEU A 137 24.84 -7.83 -6.10
C LEU A 137 23.96 -8.66 -5.19
N SER A 138 24.57 -9.51 -4.39
CA SER A 138 23.89 -10.27 -3.35
C SER A 138 23.43 -9.35 -2.20
N GLN A 139 22.48 -9.83 -1.40
CA GLN A 139 22.05 -9.11 -0.18
C GLN A 139 23.24 -8.77 0.72
N LYS A 140 24.19 -9.71 0.92
CA LYS A 140 25.40 -9.49 1.73
C LYS A 140 26.27 -8.35 1.19
N GLN A 141 26.42 -8.25 -0.12
CA GLN A 141 27.17 -7.15 -0.74
C GLN A 141 26.45 -5.81 -0.55
N CYS A 142 25.13 -5.77 -0.75
CA CYS A 142 24.35 -4.55 -0.53
C CYS A 142 24.31 -4.16 0.96
N THR A 143 24.24 -5.13 1.89
CA THR A 143 24.34 -4.88 3.33
C THR A 143 25.63 -4.13 3.70
N ALA A 144 26.75 -4.48 3.07
CA ALA A 144 28.04 -3.83 3.32
C ALA A 144 28.12 -2.37 2.82
N LEU A 145 27.17 -1.94 1.99
CA LEU A 145 27.05 -0.55 1.50
C LEU A 145 26.22 0.34 2.41
N VAL A 146 25.41 -0.24 3.30
CA VAL A 146 24.64 0.52 4.29
C VAL A 146 25.59 1.14 5.32
N SER A 147 25.34 2.39 5.70
CA SER A 147 26.17 3.12 6.64
C SER A 147 26.37 2.37 7.96
N LYS A 148 27.62 2.32 8.46
CA LYS A 148 27.98 1.73 9.76
C LYS A 148 27.35 2.41 10.99
N TYR A 149 26.84 3.63 10.80
CA TYR A 149 26.13 4.40 11.83
C TYR A 149 24.67 3.98 11.99
N LEU A 150 24.22 3.05 11.17
CA LEU A 150 22.87 2.48 11.20
C LEU A 150 22.90 1.05 11.74
N THR A 151 21.84 0.69 12.43
CA THR A 151 21.50 -0.70 12.76
C THR A 151 20.47 -1.19 11.76
N ILE A 152 20.74 -2.29 11.05
CA ILE A 152 19.80 -2.88 10.11
C ILE A 152 18.85 -3.79 10.90
N ASN A 153 17.56 -3.50 10.83
CA ASN A 153 16.49 -4.24 11.52
C ASN A 153 15.91 -5.35 10.63
N SER A 154 15.69 -5.04 9.34
CA SER A 154 15.17 -6.01 8.37
C SER A 154 15.61 -5.67 6.95
N VAL A 155 15.50 -6.66 6.06
CA VAL A 155 15.82 -6.51 4.63
C VAL A 155 14.72 -7.15 3.80
N LYS A 156 14.26 -6.45 2.76
CA LYS A 156 13.27 -6.94 1.79
C LYS A 156 13.81 -6.75 0.36
N LYS A 157 13.35 -7.59 -0.56
CA LYS A 157 13.51 -7.33 -2.00
C LYS A 157 12.37 -6.45 -2.46
N CYS A 158 12.66 -5.42 -3.24
CA CYS A 158 11.62 -4.55 -3.75
C CYS A 158 11.95 -3.98 -5.13
N VAL A 159 10.91 -3.47 -5.77
CA VAL A 159 10.98 -2.67 -6.99
C VAL A 159 10.37 -1.32 -6.66
N ILE A 160 11.14 -0.25 -6.85
CA ILE A 160 10.70 1.12 -6.57
C ILE A 160 10.50 1.90 -7.87
N PRO A 161 9.44 2.72 -7.97
CA PRO A 161 9.27 3.64 -9.10
C PRO A 161 10.23 4.81 -9.01
N LYS A 162 10.69 5.29 -10.17
CA LYS A 162 11.48 6.52 -10.31
C LYS A 162 10.62 7.63 -10.92
N PRO A 163 10.94 8.90 -10.69
CA PRO A 163 10.23 10.03 -11.31
C PRO A 163 10.22 9.99 -12.84
N SER A 164 11.19 9.29 -13.46
CA SER A 164 11.27 9.06 -14.90
C SER A 164 10.20 8.09 -15.44
N GLY A 165 9.42 7.44 -14.59
CA GLY A 165 8.47 6.39 -14.96
C GLY A 165 9.12 5.00 -15.13
N THR A 166 10.43 4.88 -14.86
CA THR A 166 11.12 3.58 -14.84
C THR A 166 11.07 2.95 -13.45
N GLU A 167 11.31 1.65 -13.37
CA GLU A 167 11.40 0.91 -12.11
C GLU A 167 12.83 0.44 -11.85
N VAL A 168 13.21 0.41 -10.56
CA VAL A 168 14.53 -0.05 -10.13
C VAL A 168 14.41 -1.14 -9.09
N GLN A 169 15.13 -2.24 -9.31
CA GLN A 169 15.21 -3.36 -8.37
C GLN A 169 16.19 -3.04 -7.25
N CYS A 170 15.73 -3.13 -6.00
CA CYS A 170 16.50 -2.77 -4.81
C CYS A 170 16.39 -3.84 -3.71
N TYR A 171 17.35 -3.80 -2.78
CA TYR A 171 17.09 -4.23 -1.40
C TYR A 171 16.65 -2.99 -0.60
N GLU A 172 15.55 -3.11 0.10
CA GLU A 172 15.08 -2.18 1.12
C GLU A 172 15.65 -2.61 2.46
N PHE A 173 16.37 -1.72 3.12
CA PHE A 173 16.91 -1.92 4.47
C PHE A 173 16.12 -1.03 5.42
N ALA A 174 15.36 -1.62 6.35
CA ALA A 174 14.81 -0.90 7.47
C ALA A 174 15.90 -0.74 8.53
N CYS A 175 16.24 0.49 8.86
CA CYS A 175 17.37 0.82 9.70
C CYS A 175 16.98 1.79 10.81
N THR A 176 17.72 1.73 11.93
CA THR A 176 17.67 2.71 13.03
C THR A 176 19.02 3.41 13.16
N SER A 177 19.02 4.73 13.26
CA SER A 177 20.22 5.53 13.54
C SER A 177 20.75 5.21 14.93
N LYS A 178 22.05 4.87 15.04
CA LYS A 178 22.72 4.62 16.33
C LYS A 178 22.88 5.87 17.17
N GLU A 179 22.87 7.03 16.53
CA GLU A 179 23.08 8.33 17.18
C GLU A 179 21.76 8.95 17.63
N THR A 180 20.75 8.98 16.73
CA THR A 180 19.49 9.70 17.00
C THR A 180 18.34 8.77 17.39
N GLY A 181 18.45 7.45 17.12
CA GLY A 181 17.35 6.49 17.31
C GLY A 181 16.25 6.59 16.25
N GLU A 182 16.39 7.47 15.25
CA GLU A 182 15.43 7.63 14.18
C GLU A 182 15.48 6.46 13.21
N ASP A 183 14.32 6.07 12.69
CA ASP A 183 14.21 4.99 11.73
C ASP A 183 14.15 5.51 10.29
N ALA A 184 14.76 4.76 9.38
CA ALA A 184 14.79 5.06 7.97
C ALA A 184 14.70 3.79 7.11
N LEU A 185 14.15 3.92 5.91
CA LEU A 185 14.23 2.92 4.85
C LEU A 185 15.28 3.35 3.83
N ILE A 186 16.24 2.47 3.54
CA ILE A 186 17.32 2.71 2.59
C ILE A 186 17.18 1.74 1.43
N TYR A 187 17.17 2.26 0.22
CA TYR A 187 17.01 1.46 -1.00
C TYR A 187 18.32 1.38 -1.76
N ILE A 188 18.92 0.19 -1.81
CA ILE A 188 20.18 -0.09 -2.53
C ILE A 188 19.89 -0.83 -3.82
N ASN A 189 20.29 -0.26 -4.95
CA ASN A 189 20.15 -0.84 -6.27
C ASN A 189 20.95 -2.14 -6.39
N VAL A 190 20.27 -3.23 -6.74
CA VAL A 190 20.88 -4.58 -6.82
C VAL A 190 21.79 -4.78 -8.05
N GLN A 191 21.78 -3.85 -9.02
CA GLN A 191 22.59 -3.94 -10.22
C GLN A 191 23.95 -3.25 -10.09
N ASN A 192 24.01 -2.14 -9.31
CA ASN A 192 25.20 -1.29 -9.25
C ASN A 192 25.59 -0.84 -7.84
N GLY A 193 24.79 -1.17 -6.81
CA GLY A 193 25.07 -0.81 -5.42
C GLY A 193 24.79 0.65 -5.06
N ARG A 194 24.19 1.43 -5.97
CA ARG A 194 23.84 2.83 -5.70
C ARG A 194 22.71 2.89 -4.67
N GLU A 195 22.82 3.81 -3.73
CA GLU A 195 21.72 4.23 -2.89
C GLU A 195 20.75 5.07 -3.73
N GLU A 196 19.56 4.53 -3.96
CA GLU A 196 18.56 5.13 -4.86
C GLU A 196 17.65 6.10 -4.11
N GLU A 197 17.35 5.80 -2.86
CA GLU A 197 16.43 6.56 -2.03
C GLU A 197 16.67 6.30 -0.55
N ILE A 198 16.45 7.32 0.28
CA ILE A 198 16.32 7.22 1.74
C ILE A 198 14.96 7.81 2.12
N LYS A 199 14.17 7.08 2.88
CA LYS A 199 12.90 7.55 3.44
C LYS A 199 12.96 7.55 4.95
N LEU A 200 12.67 8.68 5.58
CA LEU A 200 12.53 8.75 7.03
C LEU A 200 11.18 8.17 7.46
N MET A 201 11.20 7.40 8.53
CA MET A 201 9.99 6.90 9.16
C MET A 201 9.63 7.84 10.32
N LEU A 202 8.50 8.51 10.20
CA LEU A 202 7.99 9.41 11.22
C LEU A 202 6.87 8.71 11.97
N TYR A 203 7.07 8.48 13.25
CA TYR A 203 6.05 7.95 14.14
C TYR A 203 5.24 9.08 14.74
N THR A 204 3.94 9.00 14.58
CA THR A 204 2.96 9.95 15.15
C THR A 204 1.96 9.17 15.99
N ASP A 205 1.20 9.86 16.82
CA ASP A 205 0.11 9.24 17.59
C ASP A 205 -0.94 8.54 16.69
N ASN A 206 -0.97 8.91 15.42
CA ASN A 206 -1.89 8.37 14.41
C ASN A 206 -1.26 7.25 13.54
N GLY A 207 -0.01 6.86 13.77
CA GLY A 207 0.68 5.80 13.03
C GLY A 207 1.99 6.23 12.38
N THR A 208 2.47 5.44 11.42
CA THR A 208 3.76 5.62 10.77
C THR A 208 3.60 6.32 9.42
N LEU A 209 4.26 7.45 9.25
CA LEU A 209 4.43 8.14 7.97
C LEU A 209 5.81 7.81 7.39
N VAL A 210 5.87 7.55 6.09
CA VAL A 210 7.12 7.36 5.34
C VAL A 210 7.29 8.56 4.40
N LYS A 211 8.36 9.34 4.59
CA LYS A 211 8.61 10.59 3.86
C LYS A 211 9.92 10.52 3.07
#